data_73f406335b5b4bda6b14641582ff3b46
#
_entry.id   73f406335b5b4bda6b14641582ff3b46
#
_cell.length_a   1.000
_cell.length_b   1.000
_cell.length_c   1.000
_cell.angle_alpha   90.00
_cell.angle_beta   90.00
_cell.angle_gamma   90.00
#
_symmetry.space_group_name_H-M   'P 1'
#
loop_
_entity.id
_entity.type
_entity.pdbx_description
1 polymer ?
#
loop_
_entity_poly.entity_id
_entity_poly.type
_entity_poly.pdbx_seq_one_letter_code
_entity_poly.pdbx_strand_id
1 'polypeptide(L)'
;MKKIITILLALLFLGSLSAKANEELSIEKQLVGIVGAISGTVKTETRELKTGDKIYLNETIVAGAGSGTQILLLDQSTFTIGEDSEVVMDTFIFDPATNDGKIVASVKQGSLKVISGLISKKNPDSLTVEVPEGTLGSRGTEFQTIVSSGRTDTLLIGPGKNNTLGMRPGA
;
A
#
# COMPACT_ATOMS: atom_id res chain seq x y z
N MET A 1 59.21 37.92 4.27
CA MET A 1 58.79 36.72 3.43
C MET A 1 58.25 35.54 4.26
N LYS A 2 58.74 35.28 5.51
CA LYS A 2 58.20 34.11 6.30
C LYS A 2 56.80 34.31 6.87
N LYS A 3 56.31 35.55 7.08
CA LYS A 3 54.96 35.83 7.62
C LYS A 3 53.82 35.72 6.58
N ILE A 4 54.11 35.85 5.31
CA ILE A 4 53.10 35.76 4.23
C ILE A 4 52.78 34.31 3.91
N ILE A 5 53.72 33.38 4.04
CA ILE A 5 53.52 31.94 3.80
C ILE A 5 52.62 31.32 4.87
N THR A 6 52.69 31.80 6.11
CA THR A 6 51.86 31.27 7.21
C THR A 6 50.38 31.65 7.07
N ILE A 7 50.07 32.80 6.51
CA ILE A 7 48.71 33.26 6.27
C ILE A 7 48.08 32.53 5.07
N LEU A 8 48.88 32.22 4.06
CA LEU A 8 48.38 31.47 2.89
C LEU A 8 48.04 30.00 3.19
N LEU A 9 48.77 29.40 4.16
CA LEU A 9 48.51 28.03 4.58
C LEU A 9 47.26 27.91 5.47
N ALA A 10 46.91 28.97 6.22
CA ALA A 10 45.72 29.02 7.06
C ALA A 10 44.41 29.19 6.22
N LEU A 11 44.47 29.83 5.06
CA LEU A 11 43.32 30.00 4.16
C LEU A 11 42.98 28.74 3.39
N LEU A 12 43.91 27.80 3.19
CA LEU A 12 43.66 26.53 2.50
C LEU A 12 42.97 25.49 3.40
N PHE A 13 42.94 25.69 4.72
CA PHE A 13 42.34 24.74 5.66
C PHE A 13 40.88 25.06 6.02
N LEU A 14 40.37 26.25 5.63
CA LEU A 14 38.96 26.65 5.86
C LEU A 14 37.98 26.22 4.73
N GLY A 15 38.49 25.64 3.64
CA GLY A 15 37.69 25.29 2.47
C GLY A 15 37.08 23.90 2.48
N SER A 16 37.34 23.06 3.49
CA SER A 16 36.93 21.65 3.47
C SER A 16 35.82 21.25 4.47
N LEU A 17 35.10 22.21 5.06
CA LEU A 17 34.07 21.93 6.06
C LEU A 17 32.62 22.16 5.58
N SER A 18 32.37 22.32 4.28
CA SER A 18 31.02 22.61 3.77
C SER A 18 30.48 21.62 2.75
N ALA A 19 30.85 20.35 2.86
CA ALA A 19 30.34 19.31 1.94
C ALA A 19 29.81 18.07 2.67
N LYS A 20 29.17 18.26 3.84
CA LYS A 20 28.44 17.15 4.52
C LYS A 20 27.17 17.66 5.17
N ALA A 21 26.25 18.14 4.39
CA ALA A 21 24.89 18.37 4.88
C ALA A 21 23.93 18.41 3.69
N ASN A 22 23.67 17.28 3.10
CA ASN A 22 22.45 16.96 2.36
C ASN A 22 22.48 15.45 2.07
N GLU A 23 22.58 14.63 3.08
CA GLU A 23 22.02 13.31 3.05
C GLU A 23 20.53 13.54 3.33
N GLU A 24 19.78 13.86 2.28
CA GLU A 24 18.34 13.77 2.32
C GLU A 24 18.03 12.34 2.76
N LEU A 25 17.42 12.23 3.95
CA LEU A 25 16.84 11.00 4.45
C LEU A 25 15.72 10.62 3.45
N SER A 26 16.10 9.99 2.35
CA SER A 26 15.14 9.40 1.43
C SER A 26 14.47 8.28 2.23
N ILE A 27 13.28 8.56 2.75
CA ILE A 27 12.41 7.53 3.29
C ILE A 27 12.18 6.57 2.12
N GLU A 28 12.86 5.43 2.16
CA GLU A 28 12.71 4.40 1.13
C GLU A 28 11.28 3.91 1.19
N LYS A 29 10.48 4.31 0.19
CA LYS A 29 9.06 3.92 0.13
C LYS A 29 8.97 2.42 -0.09
N GLN A 30 8.34 1.71 0.83
CA GLN A 30 8.14 0.28 0.72
C GLN A 30 7.19 -0.05 -0.43
N LEU A 31 7.68 -0.77 -1.44
CA LEU A 31 6.87 -1.27 -2.55
C LEU A 31 5.91 -2.36 -2.05
N VAL A 32 4.64 -2.26 -2.39
CA VAL A 32 3.62 -3.25 -2.05
C VAL A 32 3.04 -3.97 -3.26
N GLY A 33 3.06 -3.35 -4.44
CA GLY A 33 2.50 -3.94 -5.65
C GLY A 33 2.63 -3.04 -6.87
N ILE A 34 1.95 -3.42 -7.94
CA ILE A 34 1.88 -2.70 -9.20
C ILE A 34 0.45 -2.59 -9.70
N VAL A 35 0.16 -1.53 -10.45
CA VAL A 35 -1.11 -1.37 -11.16
C VAL A 35 -1.14 -2.33 -12.35
N GLY A 36 -2.00 -3.35 -12.29
CA GLY A 36 -2.18 -4.34 -13.35
C GLY A 36 -3.09 -3.86 -14.47
N ALA A 37 -4.16 -3.18 -14.11
CA ALA A 37 -5.12 -2.60 -15.04
C ALA A 37 -5.77 -1.35 -14.45
N ILE A 38 -6.21 -0.45 -15.31
CA ILE A 38 -6.89 0.79 -14.92
C ILE A 38 -7.96 1.17 -15.95
N SER A 39 -9.05 1.73 -15.48
CA SER A 39 -10.12 2.31 -16.28
C SER A 39 -10.51 3.65 -15.67
N GLY A 40 -10.69 4.66 -16.49
CA GLY A 40 -11.02 6.01 -16.04
C GLY A 40 -9.86 6.67 -15.31
N THR A 41 -10.18 7.52 -14.31
CA THR A 41 -9.21 8.31 -13.55
C THR A 41 -9.01 7.72 -12.15
N VAL A 42 -7.81 7.24 -11.88
CA VAL A 42 -7.38 6.76 -10.57
C VAL A 42 -6.09 7.47 -10.18
N LYS A 43 -6.01 7.91 -8.94
CA LYS A 43 -4.89 8.72 -8.45
C LYS A 43 -4.48 8.34 -7.03
N THR A 44 -3.27 8.71 -6.65
CA THR A 44 -2.82 8.84 -5.27
C THR A 44 -2.83 10.32 -4.87
N GLU A 45 -2.38 10.64 -3.65
CA GLU A 45 -2.24 12.04 -3.19
C GLU A 45 -1.26 12.84 -4.06
N THR A 46 -0.32 12.17 -4.74
CA THR A 46 0.81 12.83 -5.42
C THR A 46 0.80 12.68 -6.94
N ARG A 47 0.04 11.71 -7.49
CA ARG A 47 0.06 11.42 -8.94
C ARG A 47 -1.20 10.72 -9.42
N GLU A 48 -1.49 10.89 -10.70
CA GLU A 48 -2.41 10.03 -11.43
C GLU A 48 -1.72 8.71 -11.77
N LEU A 49 -2.43 7.58 -11.62
CA LEU A 49 -1.90 6.25 -11.83
C LEU A 49 -2.10 5.78 -13.27
N LYS A 50 -1.16 4.95 -13.71
CA LYS A 50 -1.19 4.24 -15.01
C LYS A 50 -0.86 2.76 -14.81
N THR A 51 -1.27 1.94 -15.75
CA THR A 51 -0.87 0.52 -15.76
C THR A 51 0.66 0.37 -15.71
N GLY A 52 1.14 -0.47 -14.82
CA GLY A 52 2.56 -0.69 -14.53
C GLY A 52 3.14 0.21 -13.44
N ASP A 53 2.42 1.21 -12.97
CA ASP A 53 2.90 2.07 -11.87
C ASP A 53 3.05 1.27 -10.57
N LYS A 54 4.08 1.62 -9.82
CA LYS A 54 4.34 1.04 -8.49
C LYS A 54 3.41 1.64 -7.45
N ILE A 55 2.91 0.81 -6.57
CA ILE A 55 2.13 1.21 -5.38
C ILE A 55 2.98 0.98 -4.14
N TYR A 56 2.99 1.97 -3.26
CA TYR A 56 3.79 1.96 -2.05
C TYR A 56 2.91 1.92 -0.80
N LEU A 57 3.51 1.48 0.29
CA LEU A 57 2.87 1.47 1.60
C LEU A 57 2.41 2.88 1.99
N ASN A 58 1.24 2.96 2.63
CA ASN A 58 0.57 4.19 3.06
C ASN A 58 0.13 5.13 1.92
N GLU A 59 0.17 4.70 0.66
CA GLU A 59 -0.47 5.48 -0.41
C GLU A 59 -1.99 5.28 -0.36
N THR A 60 -2.73 6.39 -0.40
CA THR A 60 -4.18 6.39 -0.59
C THR A 60 -4.49 6.34 -2.09
N ILE A 61 -5.27 5.36 -2.48
CA ILE A 61 -5.69 5.16 -3.86
C ILE A 61 -7.13 5.60 -3.99
N VAL A 62 -7.38 6.58 -4.85
CA VAL A 62 -8.70 7.16 -5.09
C VAL A 62 -9.11 6.89 -6.53
N ALA A 63 -10.20 6.15 -6.72
CA ALA A 63 -10.87 5.96 -7.99
C ALA A 63 -12.08 6.89 -8.09
N GLY A 64 -12.17 7.65 -9.15
CA GLY A 64 -13.32 8.55 -9.41
C GLY A 64 -14.55 7.80 -9.94
N ALA A 65 -15.61 8.54 -10.24
CA ALA A 65 -16.82 8.00 -10.84
C ALA A 65 -16.54 7.28 -12.17
N GLY A 66 -17.13 6.11 -12.37
CA GLY A 66 -16.92 5.28 -13.55
C GLY A 66 -15.49 4.75 -13.72
N SER A 67 -14.67 4.86 -12.67
CA SER A 67 -13.25 4.51 -12.71
C SER A 67 -12.97 3.27 -11.85
N GLY A 68 -11.82 2.64 -12.09
CA GLY A 68 -11.39 1.50 -11.27
C GLY A 68 -10.00 1.04 -11.63
N THR A 69 -9.41 0.27 -10.73
CA THR A 69 -8.06 -0.27 -10.93
C THR A 69 -7.92 -1.66 -10.32
N GLN A 70 -7.02 -2.43 -10.90
CA GLN A 70 -6.55 -3.69 -10.35
C GLN A 70 -5.10 -3.54 -9.94
N ILE A 71 -4.80 -3.87 -8.69
CA ILE A 71 -3.45 -3.86 -8.13
C ILE A 71 -3.04 -5.29 -7.86
N LEU A 72 -1.86 -5.64 -8.38
CA LEU A 72 -1.21 -6.92 -8.14
C LEU A 72 -0.17 -6.73 -7.03
N LEU A 73 -0.40 -7.33 -5.87
CA LEU A 73 0.51 -7.26 -4.73
C LEU A 73 1.68 -8.23 -4.90
N LEU A 74 2.77 -7.99 -4.19
CA LEU A 74 3.99 -8.81 -4.28
C LEU A 74 3.77 -10.26 -3.80
N ASP A 75 2.79 -10.51 -2.93
CA ASP A 75 2.38 -11.84 -2.48
C ASP A 75 1.38 -12.54 -3.43
N GLN A 76 1.17 -11.98 -4.63
CA GLN A 76 0.19 -12.43 -5.63
C GLN A 76 -1.28 -12.27 -5.22
N SER A 77 -1.57 -11.52 -4.16
CA SER A 77 -2.93 -11.05 -3.93
C SER A 77 -3.34 -10.06 -5.01
N THR A 78 -4.62 -10.05 -5.36
CA THR A 78 -5.18 -9.09 -6.31
C THR A 78 -6.23 -8.25 -5.62
N PHE A 79 -6.06 -6.93 -5.68
CA PHE A 79 -7.01 -5.95 -5.17
C PHE A 79 -7.65 -5.24 -6.36
N THR A 80 -8.97 -5.35 -6.50
CA THR A 80 -9.74 -4.60 -7.50
C THR A 80 -10.54 -3.52 -6.79
N ILE A 81 -10.22 -2.28 -7.07
CA ILE A 81 -10.83 -1.08 -6.51
C ILE A 81 -11.83 -0.55 -7.53
N GLY A 82 -13.08 -0.40 -7.13
CA GLY A 82 -14.15 0.10 -8.00
C GLY A 82 -14.28 1.61 -8.00
N GLU A 83 -15.35 2.10 -8.63
CA GLU A 83 -15.65 3.52 -8.70
C GLU A 83 -15.95 4.14 -7.33
N ASP A 84 -15.76 5.47 -7.23
CA ASP A 84 -16.00 6.27 -6.02
C ASP A 84 -15.35 5.69 -4.76
N SER A 85 -14.18 5.06 -4.93
CA SER A 85 -13.49 4.34 -3.87
C SER A 85 -12.27 5.07 -3.36
N GLU A 86 -12.03 4.92 -2.05
CA GLU A 86 -10.81 5.36 -1.37
C GLU A 86 -10.27 4.21 -0.52
N VAL A 87 -9.07 3.74 -0.87
CA VAL A 87 -8.42 2.57 -0.27
C VAL A 87 -6.98 2.92 0.09
N VAL A 88 -6.56 2.53 1.30
CA VAL A 88 -5.18 2.70 1.80
C VAL A 88 -4.56 1.33 2.05
N MET A 89 -3.28 1.19 1.76
CA MET A 89 -2.48 0.02 2.13
C MET A 89 -1.72 0.32 3.42
N ASP A 90 -2.28 -0.04 4.57
CA ASP A 90 -1.75 0.35 5.89
C ASP A 90 -0.60 -0.54 6.37
N THR A 91 -0.64 -1.81 6.02
CA THR A 91 0.42 -2.77 6.37
C THR A 91 0.64 -3.74 5.22
N PHE A 92 1.89 -3.92 4.86
CA PHE A 92 2.32 -4.95 3.93
C PHE A 92 3.67 -5.50 4.39
N ILE A 93 3.66 -6.70 4.94
CA ILE A 93 4.85 -7.45 5.31
C ILE A 93 4.82 -8.75 4.51
N PHE A 94 5.89 -9.07 3.81
CA PHE A 94 5.96 -10.28 3.00
C PHE A 94 7.39 -10.82 2.94
N ASP A 95 7.56 -12.07 3.33
CA ASP A 95 8.78 -12.83 3.14
C ASP A 95 8.56 -13.83 1.99
N PRO A 96 9.16 -13.60 0.81
CA PRO A 96 8.97 -14.48 -0.33
C PRO A 96 9.61 -15.87 -0.17
N ALA A 97 10.56 -16.03 0.77
CA ALA A 97 11.18 -17.32 1.03
C ALA A 97 10.27 -18.27 1.82
N THR A 98 9.46 -17.70 2.72
CA THR A 98 8.60 -18.47 3.61
C THR A 98 7.11 -18.30 3.30
N ASN A 99 6.72 -17.30 2.50
CA ASN A 99 5.37 -16.81 2.29
C ASN A 99 4.68 -16.31 3.58
N ASP A 100 5.45 -16.03 4.62
CA ASP A 100 4.94 -15.39 5.81
C ASP A 100 4.72 -13.90 5.56
N GLY A 101 3.73 -13.34 6.26
CA GLY A 101 3.47 -11.93 6.14
C GLY A 101 2.16 -11.48 6.76
N LYS A 102 1.84 -10.20 6.50
CA LYS A 102 0.60 -9.57 6.94
C LYS A 102 0.19 -8.49 5.95
N ILE A 103 -1.09 -8.45 5.64
CA ILE A 103 -1.72 -7.41 4.82
C ILE A 103 -2.82 -6.76 5.65
N VAL A 104 -2.79 -5.43 5.75
CA VAL A 104 -3.90 -4.62 6.26
C VAL A 104 -4.18 -3.54 5.23
N ALA A 105 -5.42 -3.47 4.78
CA ALA A 105 -5.91 -2.41 3.91
C ALA A 105 -7.14 -1.76 4.53
N SER A 106 -7.29 -0.45 4.41
CA SER A 106 -8.47 0.29 4.84
C SER A 106 -9.30 0.73 3.64
N VAL A 107 -10.59 0.46 3.66
CA VAL A 107 -11.56 1.00 2.70
C VAL A 107 -12.36 2.09 3.41
N LYS A 108 -12.16 3.33 3.02
CA LYS A 108 -12.87 4.49 3.58
C LYS A 108 -14.25 4.64 2.97
N GLN A 109 -14.34 4.41 1.66
CA GLN A 109 -15.58 4.39 0.88
C GLN A 109 -15.40 3.60 -0.41
N GLY A 110 -16.51 3.26 -1.07
CA GLY A 110 -16.56 2.57 -2.36
C GLY A 110 -16.39 1.07 -2.23
N SER A 111 -15.77 0.43 -3.21
CA SER A 111 -15.68 -1.03 -3.25
C SER A 111 -14.25 -1.54 -3.41
N LEU A 112 -13.96 -2.62 -2.67
CA LEU A 112 -12.74 -3.38 -2.78
C LEU A 112 -13.09 -4.87 -2.94
N LYS A 113 -12.63 -5.48 -4.04
CA LYS A 113 -12.63 -6.92 -4.24
C LYS A 113 -11.23 -7.45 -4.01
N VAL A 114 -11.10 -8.50 -3.22
CA VAL A 114 -9.84 -9.13 -2.87
C VAL A 114 -9.84 -10.58 -3.35
N ILE A 115 -8.77 -10.95 -4.04
CA ILE A 115 -8.40 -12.34 -4.29
C ILE A 115 -7.12 -12.61 -3.50
N SER A 116 -7.20 -13.52 -2.54
CA SER A 116 -6.10 -13.80 -1.61
C SER A 116 -4.92 -14.49 -2.27
N GLY A 117 -3.71 -14.01 -1.97
CA GLY A 117 -2.43 -14.54 -2.46
C GLY A 117 -1.74 -15.51 -1.51
N LEU A 118 -0.41 -15.48 -1.52
CA LEU A 118 0.45 -16.44 -0.81
C LEU A 118 0.37 -16.30 0.70
N ILE A 119 0.35 -15.06 1.21
CA ILE A 119 0.27 -14.79 2.66
C ILE A 119 -0.98 -15.44 3.27
N SER A 120 -2.16 -15.16 2.72
CA SER A 120 -3.42 -15.71 3.24
C SER A 120 -3.58 -17.20 3.02
N LYS A 121 -2.98 -17.75 1.96
CA LYS A 121 -2.99 -19.20 1.72
C LYS A 121 -2.18 -19.94 2.77
N LYS A 122 -1.12 -19.35 3.27
CA LYS A 122 -0.30 -19.90 4.35
C LYS A 122 -0.91 -19.64 5.72
N ASN A 123 -1.26 -18.39 6.00
CA ASN A 123 -1.80 -17.94 7.29
C ASN A 123 -3.14 -17.23 7.06
N PRO A 124 -4.26 -17.95 7.20
CA PRO A 124 -5.58 -17.43 6.83
C PRO A 124 -5.99 -16.11 7.50
N ASP A 125 -5.51 -15.83 8.70
CA ASP A 125 -5.86 -14.61 9.45
C ASP A 125 -4.92 -13.43 9.16
N SER A 126 -3.99 -13.57 8.21
CA SER A 126 -2.96 -12.57 7.92
C SER A 126 -3.38 -11.49 6.92
N LEU A 127 -4.58 -11.59 6.31
CA LEU A 127 -5.16 -10.56 5.48
C LEU A 127 -6.41 -10.01 6.15
N THR A 128 -6.39 -8.72 6.44
CA THR A 128 -7.52 -8.00 7.01
C THR A 128 -7.85 -6.76 6.19
N VAL A 129 -9.13 -6.44 6.08
CA VAL A 129 -9.62 -5.19 5.50
C VAL A 129 -10.40 -4.43 6.57
N GLU A 130 -9.93 -3.23 6.87
CA GLU A 130 -10.58 -2.31 7.79
C GLU A 130 -11.61 -1.48 7.04
N VAL A 131 -12.80 -1.36 7.62
CA VAL A 131 -13.92 -0.58 7.12
C VAL A 131 -14.45 0.28 8.28
N PRO A 132 -15.24 1.33 8.03
CA PRO A 132 -15.74 2.19 9.11
C PRO A 132 -16.47 1.46 10.22
N GLU A 133 -17.18 0.37 9.90
CA GLU A 133 -17.98 -0.39 10.86
C GLU A 133 -17.20 -1.54 11.53
N GLY A 134 -15.96 -1.82 11.12
CA GLY A 134 -15.18 -2.91 11.72
C GLY A 134 -14.03 -3.42 10.89
N THR A 135 -13.61 -4.64 11.15
CA THR A 135 -12.52 -5.33 10.47
C THR A 135 -13.00 -6.64 9.85
N LEU A 136 -12.74 -6.80 8.57
CA LEU A 136 -13.01 -8.02 7.83
C LEU A 136 -11.74 -8.88 7.82
N GLY A 137 -11.84 -10.12 8.29
CA GLY A 137 -10.81 -11.13 8.18
C GLY A 137 -11.19 -12.17 7.13
N SER A 138 -10.25 -12.52 6.25
CA SER A 138 -10.48 -13.49 5.18
C SER A 138 -9.53 -14.68 5.31
N ARG A 139 -10.07 -15.88 5.21
CA ARG A 139 -9.30 -17.13 5.23
C ARG A 139 -9.18 -17.73 3.84
N GLY A 140 -8.24 -17.19 3.05
CA GLY A 140 -7.91 -17.77 1.75
C GLY A 140 -9.05 -17.74 0.74
N THR A 141 -9.80 -16.63 0.69
CA THR A 141 -11.04 -16.50 -0.10
C THR A 141 -10.94 -15.39 -1.14
N GLU A 142 -11.93 -15.37 -2.02
CA GLU A 142 -12.27 -14.22 -2.85
C GLU A 142 -13.52 -13.57 -2.25
N PHE A 143 -13.43 -12.28 -1.92
CA PHE A 143 -14.54 -11.52 -1.38
C PHE A 143 -14.55 -10.09 -1.92
N GLN A 144 -15.71 -9.47 -1.82
CA GLN A 144 -15.90 -8.05 -2.14
C GLN A 144 -16.56 -7.35 -0.97
N THR A 145 -16.07 -6.18 -0.63
CA THR A 145 -16.72 -5.27 0.31
C THR A 145 -17.12 -3.99 -0.39
N ILE A 146 -18.26 -3.43 -0.01
CA ILE A 146 -18.79 -2.15 -0.47
C ILE A 146 -19.09 -1.31 0.74
N VAL A 147 -18.42 -0.16 0.85
CA VAL A 147 -18.59 0.82 1.92
C VAL A 147 -19.34 2.03 1.37
N SER A 148 -20.52 2.26 1.90
CA SER A 148 -21.33 3.44 1.61
C SER A 148 -21.69 4.15 2.92
N SER A 149 -22.30 5.35 2.87
CA SER A 149 -22.61 6.13 4.07
C SER A 149 -23.31 5.31 5.15
N GLY A 150 -22.58 4.98 6.23
CA GLY A 150 -23.09 4.28 7.41
C GLY A 150 -23.42 2.81 7.21
N ARG A 151 -22.87 2.18 6.15
CA ARG A 151 -23.12 0.76 5.85
C ARG A 151 -21.94 0.13 5.13
N THR A 152 -21.57 -1.07 5.57
CA THR A 152 -20.66 -1.97 4.87
C THR A 152 -21.37 -3.25 4.49
N ASP A 153 -21.42 -3.55 3.21
CA ASP A 153 -21.87 -4.83 2.67
C ASP A 153 -20.67 -5.67 2.24
N THR A 154 -20.66 -6.95 2.61
CA THR A 154 -19.59 -7.85 2.23
C THR A 154 -20.13 -9.14 1.65
N LEU A 155 -19.61 -9.53 0.48
CA LEU A 155 -19.96 -10.72 -0.24
C LEU A 155 -18.77 -11.66 -0.36
N LEU A 156 -18.95 -12.91 0.07
CA LEU A 156 -18.03 -13.98 -0.20
C LEU A 156 -18.31 -14.53 -1.61
N ILE A 157 -17.31 -14.49 -2.51
CA ILE A 157 -17.49 -14.79 -3.94
C ILE A 157 -17.03 -16.20 -4.27
N GLY A 158 -15.94 -16.66 -3.68
CA GLY A 158 -15.29 -17.89 -4.10
C GLY A 158 -15.02 -18.90 -3.00
N PRO A 159 -15.03 -20.22 -3.37
CA PRO A 159 -14.67 -21.28 -2.47
C PRO A 159 -13.16 -21.36 -2.29
N GLY A 160 -12.65 -20.95 -1.13
CA GLY A 160 -11.38 -21.46 -0.62
C GLY A 160 -11.63 -22.75 0.17
N LYS A 161 -10.62 -23.54 0.41
CA LYS A 161 -10.74 -24.83 1.13
C LYS A 161 -11.24 -24.70 2.59
N ASN A 162 -11.26 -23.51 3.17
CA ASN A 162 -11.69 -23.20 4.54
C ASN A 162 -12.41 -21.86 4.59
N ASN A 163 -13.38 -21.68 3.72
CA ASN A 163 -14.07 -20.40 3.48
C ASN A 163 -14.77 -19.87 4.71
N THR A 164 -14.15 -18.93 5.37
CA THR A 164 -14.83 -18.10 6.35
C THR A 164 -14.47 -16.65 6.13
N LEU A 165 -15.50 -15.84 6.04
CA LEU A 165 -15.40 -14.41 6.14
C LEU A 165 -15.94 -14.04 7.53
N GLY A 166 -15.16 -13.38 8.33
CA GLY A 166 -15.58 -12.88 9.64
C GLY A 166 -15.50 -11.36 9.69
N MET A 167 -16.53 -10.72 10.22
CA MET A 167 -16.49 -9.30 10.57
C MET A 167 -16.39 -9.18 12.09
N ARG A 168 -15.43 -8.36 12.56
CA ARG A 168 -15.37 -7.92 13.95
C ARG A 168 -15.85 -6.46 13.99
N PRO A 169 -16.87 -6.13 14.81
CA PRO A 169 -17.28 -4.73 14.99
C PRO A 169 -16.08 -3.88 15.42
N GLY A 170 -16.06 -2.63 14.96
CA GLY A 170 -15.12 -1.62 15.45
C GLY A 170 -15.33 -1.37 16.95
N ALA A 171 -14.26 -1.02 17.65
CA ALA A 171 -14.30 -0.62 19.04
C ALA A 171 -14.80 0.82 19.19
#